data_b65a663f04f14350d2572c3ca2f27ac3
#
_entry.id   b65a663f04f14350d2572c3ca2f27ac3
#
_cell.length_a   1.000
_cell.length_b   1.000
_cell.length_c   1.000
_cell.angle_alpha   90.00
_cell.angle_beta   90.00
_cell.angle_gamma   90.00
#
_symmetry.space_group_name_H-M   'P 1'
#
loop_
_entity.id
_entity.type
_entity.pdbx_description
1 polymer ?
#
loop_
_entity_poly.entity_id
_entity_poly.type
_entity_poly.pdbx_seq_one_letter_code
_entity_poly.pdbx_strand_id
1 'polypeptide(L)'
;MASLRAIRTRIKSVRNTQKITKAMKKIAGSLRLELAQYRELAAFAQFGSDLDKATQETLERGARLTEILKQGQYEPTPVEKQIVQIYAGTQKDKSGVVWIRNIPVSEVGRYVKELVEFMETRHPEVLKLLREKKDLTDDVRAALDRALEEFRDVFRPSAPAKA
;
A
#
# COMPACT_ATOMS: atom_id res chain seq x y z
N MET A 1 -2.33 -26.83 -32.51
CA MET A 1 -1.95 -27.29 -31.15
C MET A 1 -0.95 -26.31 -30.55
N ALA A 2 -1.13 -25.91 -29.28
CA ALA A 2 -0.16 -25.07 -28.60
C ALA A 2 1.15 -25.84 -28.39
N SER A 3 2.32 -25.23 -28.73
CA SER A 3 3.61 -25.88 -28.56
C SER A 3 3.90 -26.12 -27.05
N LEU A 4 4.65 -27.17 -26.73
CA LEU A 4 5.12 -27.48 -25.37
C LEU A 4 5.81 -26.28 -24.72
N ARG A 5 6.49 -25.44 -25.51
CA ARG A 5 7.14 -24.21 -25.07
C ARG A 5 6.10 -23.17 -24.61
N ALA A 6 5.01 -22.99 -25.36
CA ALA A 6 3.92 -22.07 -24.98
C ALA A 6 3.20 -22.53 -23.71
N ILE A 7 2.98 -23.83 -23.55
CA ILE A 7 2.38 -24.41 -22.33
C ILE A 7 3.29 -24.19 -21.11
N ARG A 8 4.58 -24.44 -21.20
CA ARG A 8 5.57 -24.20 -20.13
C ARG A 8 5.63 -22.73 -19.74
N THR A 9 5.62 -21.81 -20.72
CA THR A 9 5.61 -20.36 -20.47
C THR A 9 4.33 -19.95 -19.72
N ARG A 10 3.18 -20.51 -20.10
CA ARG A 10 1.89 -20.22 -19.46
C ARG A 10 1.84 -20.76 -18.03
N ILE A 11 2.34 -21.97 -17.78
CA ILE A 11 2.46 -22.55 -16.43
C ILE A 11 3.37 -21.69 -15.55
N LYS A 12 4.51 -21.21 -16.09
CA LYS A 12 5.43 -20.33 -15.37
C LYS A 12 4.78 -18.97 -15.04
N SER A 13 4.01 -18.42 -15.96
CA SER A 13 3.24 -17.18 -15.76
C SER A 13 2.18 -17.34 -14.66
N VAL A 14 1.39 -18.43 -14.69
CA VAL A 14 0.37 -18.71 -13.67
C VAL A 14 1.00 -18.89 -12.29
N ARG A 15 2.10 -19.65 -12.17
CA ARG A 15 2.84 -19.79 -10.90
C ARG A 15 3.38 -18.47 -10.38
N ASN A 16 3.85 -17.59 -11.27
CA ASN A 16 4.33 -16.28 -10.93
C ASN A 16 3.19 -15.40 -10.37
N THR A 17 2.03 -15.42 -11.01
CA THR A 17 0.83 -14.69 -10.56
C THR A 17 0.36 -15.21 -9.20
N GLN A 18 0.37 -16.53 -8.96
CA GLN A 18 0.00 -17.11 -7.66
C GLN A 18 0.92 -16.65 -6.52
N LYS A 19 2.24 -16.59 -6.76
CA LYS A 19 3.21 -16.15 -5.74
C LYS A 19 3.05 -14.67 -5.40
N ILE A 20 2.85 -13.80 -6.40
CA ILE A 20 2.59 -12.38 -6.21
C ILE A 20 1.26 -12.17 -5.46
N THR A 21 0.23 -12.97 -5.77
CA THR A 21 -1.03 -12.97 -5.03
C THR A 21 -0.83 -13.33 -3.56
N LYS A 22 0.15 -14.19 -3.23
CA LYS A 22 0.49 -14.56 -1.85
C LYS A 22 1.10 -13.38 -1.08
N ALA A 23 2.02 -12.62 -1.67
CA ALA A 23 2.56 -11.40 -1.07
C ALA A 23 1.44 -10.37 -0.83
N MET A 24 0.59 -10.14 -1.82
CA MET A 24 -0.53 -9.23 -1.71
C MET A 24 -1.51 -9.64 -0.60
N LYS A 25 -1.84 -10.93 -0.46
CA LYS A 25 -2.70 -11.44 0.62
C LYS A 25 -2.14 -11.16 2.01
N LYS A 26 -0.82 -11.21 2.19
CA LYS A 26 -0.18 -10.93 3.48
C LYS A 26 -0.37 -9.48 3.95
N ILE A 27 -0.36 -8.52 3.02
CA ILE A 27 -0.50 -7.09 3.36
C ILE A 27 -1.94 -6.59 3.28
N ALA A 28 -2.76 -7.18 2.43
CA ALA A 28 -4.14 -6.77 2.20
C ALA A 28 -5.17 -7.62 2.96
N GLY A 29 -4.71 -8.57 3.81
CA GLY A 29 -5.60 -9.51 4.49
C GLY A 29 -6.65 -8.85 5.38
N SER A 30 -6.28 -7.79 6.12
CA SER A 30 -7.18 -7.02 6.97
C SER A 30 -7.91 -5.87 6.23
N LEU A 31 -7.43 -5.51 5.04
CA LEU A 31 -7.86 -4.30 4.34
C LEU A 31 -9.36 -4.30 4.04
N ARG A 32 -9.91 -5.45 3.65
CA ARG A 32 -11.35 -5.59 3.37
C ARG A 32 -12.20 -5.31 4.61
N LEU A 33 -11.78 -5.83 5.75
CA LEU A 33 -12.48 -5.63 7.02
C LEU A 33 -12.37 -4.17 7.48
N GLU A 34 -11.17 -3.59 7.40
CA GLU A 34 -10.93 -2.19 7.76
C GLU A 34 -11.76 -1.22 6.90
N LEU A 35 -11.88 -1.48 5.60
CA LEU A 35 -12.72 -0.68 4.71
C LEU A 35 -14.22 -0.87 4.94
N ALA A 36 -14.65 -2.07 5.37
CA ALA A 36 -16.05 -2.29 5.77
C ALA A 36 -16.39 -1.50 7.03
N GLN A 37 -15.55 -1.58 8.06
CA GLN A 37 -15.69 -0.79 9.29
C GLN A 37 -15.69 0.72 9.00
N TYR A 38 -14.78 1.18 8.14
CA TYR A 38 -14.75 2.58 7.72
C TYR A 38 -16.07 3.04 7.10
N ARG A 39 -16.68 2.24 6.20
CA ARG A 39 -17.94 2.59 5.54
C ARG A 39 -19.10 2.67 6.54
N GLU A 40 -19.16 1.75 7.48
CA GLU A 40 -20.17 1.76 8.55
C GLU A 40 -20.01 3.01 9.43
N LEU A 41 -18.80 3.27 9.92
CA LEU A 41 -18.53 4.44 10.73
C LEU A 41 -18.73 5.76 9.97
N ALA A 42 -18.37 5.83 8.69
CA ALA A 42 -18.60 7.01 7.87
C ALA A 42 -20.10 7.31 7.67
N ALA A 43 -20.94 6.28 7.57
CA ALA A 43 -22.38 6.45 7.55
C ALA A 43 -22.92 7.00 8.87
N PHE A 44 -22.44 6.48 10.02
CA PHE A 44 -22.82 7.00 11.34
C PHE A 44 -22.33 8.43 11.57
N ALA A 45 -21.13 8.77 11.11
CA ALA A 45 -20.54 10.11 11.26
C ALA A 45 -21.37 11.22 10.59
N GLN A 46 -22.21 10.87 9.61
CA GLN A 46 -23.14 11.83 8.97
C GLN A 46 -24.30 12.23 9.88
N PHE A 47 -24.63 11.43 10.89
CA PHE A 47 -25.78 11.64 11.79
C PHE A 47 -25.40 12.10 13.19
N GLY A 48 -24.12 12.04 13.59
CA GLY A 48 -23.66 12.36 14.93
C GLY A 48 -22.57 13.42 14.96
N SER A 49 -22.66 14.37 15.89
CA SER A 49 -21.72 15.48 16.01
C SER A 49 -20.51 15.19 16.90
N ASP A 50 -20.61 14.24 17.85
CA ASP A 50 -19.56 13.93 18.81
C ASP A 50 -19.04 12.49 18.62
N LEU A 51 -18.00 12.37 17.81
CA LEU A 51 -17.28 11.10 17.67
C LEU A 51 -16.14 11.05 18.68
N ASP A 52 -16.02 9.92 19.37
CA ASP A 52 -14.87 9.66 20.21
C ASP A 52 -13.57 9.58 19.41
N LYS A 53 -12.45 9.84 20.07
CA LYS A 53 -11.13 9.89 19.40
C LYS A 53 -10.76 8.61 18.65
N ALA A 54 -11.12 7.45 19.19
CA ALA A 54 -10.82 6.15 18.55
C ALA A 54 -11.61 5.98 17.24
N THR A 55 -12.86 6.40 17.21
CA THR A 55 -13.69 6.42 15.99
C THR A 55 -13.15 7.40 14.98
N GLN A 56 -12.72 8.59 15.39
CA GLN A 56 -12.07 9.56 14.48
C GLN A 56 -10.79 9.00 13.86
N GLU A 57 -9.92 8.37 14.66
CA GLU A 57 -8.69 7.72 14.15
C GLU A 57 -9.00 6.61 13.13
N THR A 58 -10.05 5.83 13.37
CA THR A 58 -10.50 4.77 12.45
C THR A 58 -11.03 5.34 11.14
N LEU A 59 -11.80 6.43 11.21
CA LEU A 59 -12.29 7.15 10.02
C LEU A 59 -11.15 7.75 9.20
N GLU A 60 -10.20 8.41 9.84
CA GLU A 60 -9.04 8.97 9.17
C GLU A 60 -8.17 7.89 8.51
N ARG A 61 -7.96 6.76 9.21
CA ARG A 61 -7.23 5.62 8.67
C ARG A 61 -7.94 5.05 7.42
N GLY A 62 -9.25 4.83 7.50
CA GLY A 62 -10.05 4.33 6.39
C GLY A 62 -10.07 5.28 5.19
N ALA A 63 -10.13 6.60 5.43
CA ALA A 63 -10.03 7.61 4.39
C ALA A 63 -8.67 7.53 3.66
N ARG A 64 -7.54 7.44 4.41
CA ARG A 64 -6.21 7.29 3.81
C ARG A 64 -6.08 6.00 3.00
N LEU A 65 -6.60 4.87 3.51
CA LEU A 65 -6.60 3.60 2.78
C LEU A 65 -7.42 3.68 1.48
N THR A 66 -8.55 4.39 1.51
CA THR A 66 -9.37 4.62 0.31
C THR A 66 -8.60 5.41 -0.75
N GLU A 67 -7.85 6.46 -0.33
CA GLU A 67 -7.01 7.24 -1.25
C GLU A 67 -5.89 6.39 -1.89
N ILE A 68 -5.23 5.53 -1.11
CA ILE A 68 -4.18 4.61 -1.64
C ILE A 68 -4.73 3.69 -2.73
N LEU A 69 -5.97 3.25 -2.59
CA LEU A 69 -6.59 2.30 -3.53
C LEU A 69 -7.15 2.96 -4.80
N LYS A 70 -7.16 4.29 -4.87
CA LYS A 70 -7.58 4.99 -6.09
C LYS A 70 -6.55 4.77 -7.19
N GLN A 71 -7.03 4.37 -8.34
CA GLN A 71 -6.25 4.23 -9.58
C GLN A 71 -6.89 5.05 -10.69
N GLY A 72 -6.08 5.59 -11.59
CA GLY A 72 -6.57 6.21 -12.82
C GLY A 72 -7.32 5.19 -13.68
N GLN A 73 -8.35 5.65 -14.37
CA GLN A 73 -9.07 4.81 -15.31
C GLN A 73 -8.12 4.42 -16.46
N TYR A 74 -8.05 3.12 -16.76
CA TYR A 74 -7.15 2.54 -17.77
C TYR A 74 -5.64 2.66 -17.48
N GLU A 75 -5.25 2.93 -16.23
CA GLU A 75 -3.85 2.97 -15.80
C GLU A 75 -3.54 1.77 -14.87
N PRO A 76 -3.26 0.58 -15.42
CA PRO A 76 -2.96 -0.58 -14.59
C PRO A 76 -1.60 -0.39 -13.92
N THR A 77 -1.60 -0.39 -12.60
CA THR A 77 -0.37 -0.31 -11.80
C THR A 77 0.28 -1.69 -11.68
N PRO A 78 1.59 -1.84 -12.00
CA PRO A 78 2.32 -3.08 -11.79
C PRO A 78 2.20 -3.57 -10.34
N VAL A 79 2.12 -4.88 -10.15
CA VAL A 79 1.84 -5.48 -8.83
C VAL A 79 2.88 -5.13 -7.77
N GLU A 80 4.16 -5.06 -8.12
CA GLU A 80 5.21 -4.65 -7.20
C GLU A 80 5.03 -3.23 -6.68
N LYS A 81 4.53 -2.32 -7.51
CA LYS A 81 4.19 -0.95 -7.11
C LYS A 81 2.95 -0.94 -6.21
N GLN A 82 1.93 -1.73 -6.53
CA GLN A 82 0.75 -1.89 -5.65
C GLN A 82 1.15 -2.43 -4.28
N ILE A 83 2.09 -3.39 -4.22
CA ILE A 83 2.60 -3.92 -2.94
C ILE A 83 3.25 -2.79 -2.13
N VAL A 84 4.10 -1.96 -2.72
CA VAL A 84 4.73 -0.82 -2.04
C VAL A 84 3.68 0.13 -1.47
N GLN A 85 2.69 0.51 -2.28
CA GLN A 85 1.62 1.43 -1.89
C GLN A 85 0.80 0.88 -0.71
N ILE A 86 0.33 -0.36 -0.81
CA ILE A 86 -0.48 -1.00 0.24
C ILE A 86 0.38 -1.28 1.48
N TYR A 87 1.66 -1.61 1.32
CA TYR A 87 2.59 -1.80 2.42
C TYR A 87 2.70 -0.52 3.26
N ALA A 88 2.91 0.63 2.63
CA ALA A 88 2.94 1.92 3.31
C ALA A 88 1.62 2.25 4.03
N GLY A 89 0.48 1.80 3.49
CA GLY A 89 -0.85 2.01 4.07
C GLY A 89 -1.22 1.09 5.22
N THR A 90 -0.63 -0.10 5.28
CA THR A 90 -1.08 -1.15 6.20
C THR A 90 -0.03 -1.58 7.22
N GLN A 91 1.25 -1.52 6.85
CA GLN A 91 2.33 -1.99 7.73
C GLN A 91 2.83 -0.87 8.64
N LYS A 92 3.37 -1.28 9.79
CA LYS A 92 3.89 -0.38 10.81
C LYS A 92 5.41 -0.29 10.70
N ASP A 93 5.95 0.86 11.04
CA ASP A 93 7.37 1.07 11.24
C ASP A 93 7.88 0.44 12.55
N LYS A 94 9.16 0.60 12.85
CA LYS A 94 9.79 0.11 14.10
C LYS A 94 9.19 0.71 15.38
N SER A 95 8.54 1.87 15.28
CA SER A 95 7.85 2.51 16.40
C SER A 95 6.40 2.04 16.58
N GLY A 96 5.94 1.13 15.74
CA GLY A 96 4.59 0.60 15.76
C GLY A 96 3.53 1.50 15.09
N VAL A 97 3.98 2.52 14.35
CA VAL A 97 3.13 3.49 13.67
C VAL A 97 3.05 3.15 12.17
N VAL A 98 1.85 3.22 11.60
CA VAL A 98 1.66 3.01 10.17
C VAL A 98 2.30 4.17 9.40
N TRP A 99 3.03 3.87 8.31
CA TRP A 99 3.83 4.85 7.57
C TRP A 99 3.06 6.10 7.13
N ILE A 100 1.80 5.93 6.71
CA ILE A 100 0.97 7.07 6.26
C ILE A 100 0.15 7.75 7.36
N ARG A 101 0.29 7.35 8.64
CA ARG A 101 -0.56 7.87 9.73
C ARG A 101 -0.56 9.40 9.80
N ASN A 102 0.60 10.01 9.63
CA ASN A 102 0.79 11.46 9.75
C ASN A 102 0.62 12.22 8.43
N ILE A 103 0.23 11.53 7.35
CA ILE A 103 0.01 12.15 6.05
C ILE A 103 -1.45 12.63 5.99
N PRO A 104 -1.71 13.92 5.72
CA PRO A 104 -3.06 14.43 5.50
C PRO A 104 -3.76 13.66 4.37
N VAL A 105 -5.06 13.38 4.51
CA VAL A 105 -5.82 12.61 3.50
C VAL A 105 -5.70 13.23 2.11
N SER A 106 -5.74 14.57 2.02
CA SER A 106 -5.57 15.32 0.76
C SER A 106 -4.21 15.13 0.08
N GLU A 107 -3.19 14.74 0.84
CA GLU A 107 -1.82 14.56 0.34
C GLU A 107 -1.47 13.09 0.06
N VAL A 108 -2.33 12.15 0.44
CA VAL A 108 -2.06 10.71 0.27
C VAL A 108 -1.86 10.34 -1.21
N GLY A 109 -2.65 10.91 -2.11
CA GLY A 109 -2.49 10.66 -3.55
C GLY A 109 -1.12 11.11 -4.06
N ARG A 110 -0.66 12.31 -3.64
CA ARG A 110 0.68 12.82 -3.96
C ARG A 110 1.77 11.95 -3.32
N TYR A 111 1.61 11.61 -2.04
CA TYR A 111 2.53 10.74 -1.32
C TYR A 111 2.74 9.41 -2.05
N VAL A 112 1.67 8.75 -2.45
CA VAL A 112 1.71 7.46 -3.15
C VAL A 112 2.44 7.57 -4.49
N LYS A 113 2.17 8.63 -5.26
CA LYS A 113 2.83 8.89 -6.54
C LYS A 113 4.32 9.12 -6.36
N GLU A 114 4.71 10.03 -5.47
CA GLU A 114 6.11 10.35 -5.20
C GLU A 114 6.85 9.14 -4.59
N LEU A 115 6.20 8.34 -3.74
CA LEU A 115 6.77 7.11 -3.20
C LEU A 115 7.12 6.11 -4.32
N VAL A 116 6.23 5.91 -5.29
CA VAL A 116 6.50 5.02 -6.41
C VAL A 116 7.67 5.54 -7.27
N GLU A 117 7.70 6.83 -7.58
CA GLU A 117 8.80 7.47 -8.31
C GLU A 117 10.13 7.37 -7.54
N PHE A 118 10.10 7.56 -6.23
CA PHE A 118 11.26 7.40 -5.35
C PHE A 118 11.80 5.96 -5.37
N MET A 119 10.91 4.96 -5.30
CA MET A 119 11.30 3.55 -5.39
C MET A 119 11.91 3.22 -6.75
N GLU A 120 11.38 3.79 -7.83
CA GLU A 120 11.92 3.55 -9.18
C GLU A 120 13.29 4.18 -9.40
N THR A 121 13.53 5.34 -8.80
CA THR A 121 14.76 6.12 -9.02
C THR A 121 15.85 5.83 -8.01
N ARG A 122 15.50 5.63 -6.75
CA ARG A 122 16.47 5.47 -5.65
C ARG A 122 16.62 4.03 -5.18
N HIS A 123 15.54 3.23 -5.25
CA HIS A 123 15.50 1.86 -4.76
C HIS A 123 14.95 0.86 -5.79
N PRO A 124 15.42 0.87 -7.06
CA PRO A 124 14.96 -0.07 -8.08
C PRO A 124 15.22 -1.54 -7.69
N GLU A 125 16.22 -1.78 -6.83
CA GLU A 125 16.54 -3.10 -6.28
C GLU A 125 15.39 -3.66 -5.41
N VAL A 126 14.63 -2.82 -4.69
CA VAL A 126 13.48 -3.24 -3.89
C VAL A 126 12.36 -3.77 -4.81
N LEU A 127 12.06 -3.06 -5.88
CA LEU A 127 11.08 -3.49 -6.87
C LEU A 127 11.53 -4.79 -7.57
N LYS A 128 12.83 -4.90 -7.89
CA LYS A 128 13.42 -6.11 -8.45
C LYS A 128 13.29 -7.29 -7.47
N LEU A 129 13.63 -7.06 -6.21
CA LEU A 129 13.54 -8.08 -5.15
C LEU A 129 12.10 -8.59 -4.99
N LEU A 130 11.10 -7.69 -5.01
CA LEU A 130 9.68 -8.03 -5.00
C LEU A 130 9.27 -8.92 -6.19
N ARG A 131 9.77 -8.62 -7.40
CA ARG A 131 9.51 -9.43 -8.61
C ARG A 131 10.14 -10.80 -8.54
N GLU A 132 11.34 -10.92 -7.97
CA GLU A 132 12.10 -12.17 -7.86
C GLU A 132 11.56 -13.06 -6.74
N LYS A 133 11.42 -12.53 -5.54
CA LYS A 133 10.95 -13.28 -4.35
C LYS A 133 9.46 -13.58 -4.41
N LYS A 134 8.64 -12.64 -4.90
CA LYS A 134 7.18 -12.75 -5.04
C LYS A 134 6.46 -13.07 -3.72
N ASP A 135 7.13 -12.85 -2.60
CA ASP A 135 6.64 -13.00 -1.24
C ASP A 135 7.21 -11.88 -0.38
N LEU A 136 6.58 -11.61 0.77
CA LEU A 136 7.09 -10.70 1.79
C LEU A 136 7.93 -11.49 2.79
N THR A 137 9.16 -11.78 2.37
CA THR A 137 10.20 -12.36 3.22
C THR A 137 10.82 -11.27 4.09
N ASP A 138 11.57 -11.65 5.13
CA ASP A 138 12.14 -10.68 6.07
C ASP A 138 13.14 -9.73 5.40
N ASP A 139 13.90 -10.21 4.42
CA ASP A 139 14.79 -9.40 3.59
C ASP A 139 14.02 -8.37 2.73
N VAL A 140 12.88 -8.76 2.15
CA VAL A 140 11.98 -7.85 1.41
C VAL A 140 11.39 -6.79 2.34
N ARG A 141 10.93 -7.20 3.53
CA ARG A 141 10.39 -6.26 4.52
C ARG A 141 11.45 -5.27 4.97
N ALA A 142 12.65 -5.74 5.32
CA ALA A 142 13.75 -4.88 5.73
C ALA A 142 14.16 -3.87 4.64
N ALA A 143 14.13 -4.30 3.37
CA ALA A 143 14.41 -3.41 2.24
C ALA A 143 13.31 -2.36 2.05
N LEU A 144 12.03 -2.74 2.15
CA LEU A 144 10.90 -1.82 2.09
C LEU A 144 10.93 -0.81 3.24
N ASP A 145 11.15 -1.27 4.47
CA ASP A 145 11.19 -0.41 5.65
C ASP A 145 12.30 0.63 5.55
N ARG A 146 13.50 0.22 5.10
CA ARG A 146 14.61 1.15 4.88
C ARG A 146 14.27 2.21 3.84
N ALA A 147 13.72 1.81 2.70
CA ALA A 147 13.34 2.74 1.65
C ALA A 147 12.23 3.70 2.11
N LEU A 148 11.27 3.23 2.90
CA LEU A 148 10.21 4.06 3.48
C LEU A 148 10.74 5.01 4.57
N GLU A 149 11.73 4.60 5.38
CA GLU A 149 12.43 5.50 6.31
C GLU A 149 13.10 6.65 5.55
N GLU A 150 13.86 6.35 4.50
CA GLU A 150 14.50 7.37 3.65
C GLU A 150 13.47 8.27 2.96
N PHE A 151 12.38 7.71 2.44
CA PHE A 151 11.32 8.50 1.81
C PHE A 151 10.63 9.44 2.80
N ARG A 152 10.41 9.01 4.04
CA ARG A 152 9.84 9.86 5.11
C ARG A 152 10.67 11.12 5.35
N ASP A 153 11.99 11.03 5.23
CA ASP A 153 12.88 12.17 5.42
C ASP A 153 12.86 13.14 4.22
N VAL A 154 12.48 12.66 3.05
CA VAL A 154 12.40 13.44 1.80
C VAL A 154 11.01 14.07 1.60
N PHE A 155 9.95 13.30 1.84
CA PHE A 155 8.58 13.76 1.62
C PHE A 155 8.20 14.84 2.63
N ARG A 156 7.70 15.97 2.11
CA ARG A 156 7.17 17.08 2.93
C ARG A 156 5.70 17.34 2.53
N PRO A 157 4.74 17.10 3.45
CA PRO A 157 3.36 17.50 3.21
C PRO A 157 3.24 19.01 2.99
N SER A 158 2.41 19.43 2.05
CA SER A 158 2.15 20.85 1.78
C SER A 158 1.27 21.50 2.84
N ALA A 159 0.41 20.69 3.49
CA ALA A 159 -0.43 21.12 4.59
C ALA A 159 0.06 20.52 5.92
N PRO A 160 0.06 21.27 7.03
CA PRO A 160 0.35 20.70 8.34
C PRO A 160 -0.66 19.59 8.65
N ALA A 161 -0.19 18.47 9.20
CA ALA A 161 -1.10 17.49 9.78
C ALA A 161 -1.96 18.21 10.80
N LYS A 162 -3.30 18.16 10.67
CA LYS A 162 -4.18 18.67 11.72
C LYS A 162 -3.85 17.90 12.99
N ALA A 163 -3.43 18.64 14.01
CA ALA A 163 -3.21 18.13 15.35
C ALA A 163 -4.52 17.61 15.96
#